data_ccec4edc36b8af92bfdbdd2e032046fc
#
_entry.id   ccec4edc36b8af92bfdbdd2e032046fc
#
_cell.length_a   1.000
_cell.length_b   1.000
_cell.length_c   1.000
_cell.angle_alpha   90.00
_cell.angle_beta   90.00
_cell.angle_gamma   90.00
#
_symmetry.space_group_name_H-M   'P 1'
#
loop_
_entity.id
_entity.type
_entity.pdbx_description
1 polymer ?
#
loop_
_entity_poly.entity_id
_entity_poly.type
_entity_poly.pdbx_seq_one_letter_code
_entity_poly.pdbx_strand_id
1 'polypeptide(L)'
;MMSPFTRIMCCALGVAAAGGPLVVFTMPATQRPAAVVLNQTGQAGRAVPFQLRCSGQPLCVQIWHEGHLLSELEPQKGQAQGTLELPNLAKGMVLELELRATWPEGAEGAQGLTLELAPPQFSARQDTQWLEPGETELDNIYTFAW
;
A
#
# COMPACT_ATOMS: atom_id res chain seq x y z
N MET A 1 -6.40 36.39 10.32
CA MET A 1 -5.21 35.64 9.88
C MET A 1 -4.80 34.68 11.02
N MET A 2 -5.15 33.42 10.94
CA MET A 2 -4.77 32.44 11.96
C MET A 2 -3.51 31.72 11.51
N SER A 3 -2.51 31.72 12.40
CA SER A 3 -1.17 31.15 12.19
C SER A 3 -1.21 29.64 11.94
N PRO A 4 -0.38 29.08 11.05
CA PRO A 4 -0.34 27.65 10.73
C PRO A 4 0.13 26.75 11.89
N PHE A 5 0.57 27.32 13.00
CA PHE A 5 1.04 26.58 14.19
C PHE A 5 -0.06 25.94 15.04
N THR A 6 -1.33 26.27 14.82
CA THR A 6 -2.44 25.77 15.67
C THR A 6 -2.97 24.40 15.25
N ARG A 7 -2.56 23.86 14.11
CA ARG A 7 -3.02 22.55 13.61
C ARG A 7 -2.20 21.34 14.06
N ILE A 8 -1.01 21.55 14.60
CA ILE A 8 -0.11 20.47 15.02
C ILE A 8 -0.36 20.01 16.47
N MET A 9 -1.13 20.77 17.25
CA MET A 9 -1.24 20.53 18.69
C MET A 9 -2.45 19.69 19.13
N CYS A 10 -3.30 19.22 18.22
CA CYS A 10 -4.48 18.40 18.58
C CYS A 10 -4.30 16.87 18.50
N CYS A 11 -3.13 16.37 18.07
CA CYS A 11 -2.89 14.92 18.00
C CYS A 11 -2.03 14.34 19.14
N ALA A 12 -1.66 15.15 20.15
CA ALA A 12 -0.70 14.71 21.18
C ALA A 12 -1.29 14.55 22.59
N LEU A 13 -2.61 14.41 22.75
CA LEU A 13 -3.23 14.22 24.07
C LEU A 13 -4.21 13.04 24.05
N GLY A 14 -3.70 11.83 24.20
CA GLY A 14 -4.56 10.65 24.29
C GLY A 14 -3.89 9.31 24.54
N VAL A 15 -2.74 9.24 25.21
CA VAL A 15 -2.29 7.96 25.80
C VAL A 15 -1.49 8.24 27.07
N ALA A 16 -2.17 8.24 28.20
CA ALA A 16 -1.54 8.02 29.49
C ALA A 16 -2.57 7.37 30.40
N ALA A 17 -2.50 6.07 30.57
CA ALA A 17 -2.70 5.34 31.83
C ALA A 17 -2.97 3.85 31.57
N ALA A 18 -1.95 3.01 31.74
CA ALA A 18 -2.09 1.72 32.45
C ALA A 18 -0.67 1.10 32.54
N GLY A 19 -0.10 1.16 33.73
CA GLY A 19 1.17 0.57 34.04
C GLY A 19 1.06 -0.96 34.15
N GLY A 20 2.02 -1.67 33.53
CA GLY A 20 2.32 -3.06 33.72
C GLY A 20 3.80 -3.31 33.40
N PRO A 21 4.49 -4.23 34.12
CA PRO A 21 5.95 -4.30 34.11
C PRO A 21 6.51 -4.75 32.78
N LEU A 22 7.43 -3.95 32.24
CA LEU A 22 8.23 -4.21 31.06
C LEU A 22 9.17 -5.40 31.30
N VAL A 23 8.86 -6.53 30.70
CA VAL A 23 9.85 -7.59 30.47
C VAL A 23 10.52 -7.29 29.11
N VAL A 24 11.73 -6.76 29.17
CA VAL A 24 12.54 -6.52 27.98
C VAL A 24 13.09 -7.85 27.48
N PHE A 25 12.44 -8.44 26.47
CA PHE A 25 13.05 -9.46 25.65
C PHE A 25 13.74 -8.80 24.46
N THR A 26 15.04 -8.65 24.54
CA THR A 26 15.89 -8.33 23.40
C THR A 26 15.96 -9.57 22.50
N MET A 27 15.10 -9.62 21.46
CA MET A 27 15.29 -10.54 20.33
C MET A 27 15.92 -9.82 19.16
N PRO A 28 16.84 -10.49 18.41
CA PRO A 28 17.49 -9.88 17.25
C PRO A 28 16.47 -9.53 16.18
N ALA A 29 16.72 -8.43 15.48
CA ALA A 29 15.87 -7.88 14.43
C ALA A 29 15.73 -8.87 13.26
N THR A 30 14.82 -9.79 13.38
CA THR A 30 14.27 -10.53 12.25
C THR A 30 13.28 -9.60 11.56
N GLN A 31 13.47 -9.37 10.27
CA GLN A 31 12.60 -8.58 9.41
C GLN A 31 11.14 -8.98 9.66
N ARG A 32 10.37 -8.11 10.30
CA ARG A 32 8.93 -8.27 10.36
C ARG A 32 8.38 -7.97 8.98
N PRO A 33 7.68 -8.91 8.32
CA PRO A 33 6.87 -8.55 7.18
C PRO A 33 5.83 -7.52 7.64
N ALA A 34 5.61 -6.48 6.83
CA ALA A 34 4.61 -5.46 7.08
C ALA A 34 3.28 -6.15 7.43
N ALA A 35 2.69 -5.75 8.55
CA ALA A 35 1.44 -6.34 9.01
C ALA A 35 0.33 -6.03 7.99
N VAL A 36 -0.12 -7.06 7.29
CA VAL A 36 -1.31 -7.01 6.43
C VAL A 36 -2.52 -6.89 7.35
N VAL A 37 -3.17 -5.75 7.35
CA VAL A 37 -4.47 -5.58 8.02
C VAL A 37 -5.53 -6.23 7.13
N LEU A 38 -5.88 -7.47 7.43
CA LEU A 38 -6.98 -8.20 6.80
C LEU A 38 -8.31 -7.68 7.33
N ASN A 39 -8.99 -6.83 6.58
CA ASN A 39 -10.42 -6.60 6.77
C ASN A 39 -11.18 -7.64 5.94
N GLN A 40 -11.62 -8.71 6.60
CA GLN A 40 -12.45 -9.73 5.99
C GLN A 40 -13.91 -9.25 5.92
N THR A 41 -14.40 -9.05 4.71
CA THR A 41 -15.82 -9.08 4.40
C THR A 41 -16.08 -10.23 3.44
N GLY A 42 -16.56 -11.31 3.98
CA GLY A 42 -17.52 -12.33 3.51
C GLY A 42 -17.52 -12.89 2.09
N GLN A 43 -16.55 -12.64 1.21
CA GLN A 43 -16.34 -13.45 0.00
C GLN A 43 -15.05 -14.23 0.14
N ALA A 44 -15.10 -15.54 -0.12
CA ALA A 44 -13.92 -16.38 -0.13
C ALA A 44 -12.96 -15.90 -1.22
N GLY A 45 -12.14 -14.91 -0.87
CA GLY A 45 -11.09 -14.38 -1.71
C GLY A 45 -9.98 -15.42 -1.88
N ARG A 46 -9.25 -15.31 -2.96
CA ARG A 46 -8.05 -16.10 -3.18
C ARG A 46 -6.82 -15.25 -2.93
N ALA A 47 -5.88 -15.80 -2.18
CA ALA A 47 -4.60 -15.16 -1.94
C ALA A 47 -3.79 -15.07 -3.24
N VAL A 48 -3.53 -13.85 -3.70
CA VAL A 48 -2.76 -13.55 -4.92
C VAL A 48 -1.49 -12.80 -4.53
N PRO A 49 -0.31 -13.40 -4.77
CA PRO A 49 0.96 -12.71 -4.56
C PRO A 49 1.06 -11.46 -5.44
N PHE A 50 1.62 -10.39 -4.86
CA PHE A 50 1.92 -9.18 -5.61
C PHE A 50 3.34 -8.69 -5.34
N GLN A 51 3.87 -7.93 -6.30
CA GLN A 51 5.08 -7.15 -6.18
C GLN A 51 4.82 -5.71 -6.63
N LEU A 52 5.23 -4.77 -5.79
CA LEU A 52 5.14 -3.34 -6.06
C LEU A 52 6.55 -2.78 -6.27
N ARG A 53 6.72 -1.97 -7.32
CA ARG A 53 7.97 -1.24 -7.60
C ARG A 53 7.64 0.22 -7.85
N CYS A 54 8.34 1.10 -7.17
CA CYS A 54 8.16 2.54 -7.27
C CYS A 54 9.42 3.19 -7.82
N SER A 55 9.27 4.13 -8.73
CA SER A 55 10.32 5.11 -9.02
C SER A 55 10.31 6.15 -7.91
N GLY A 56 11.46 6.39 -7.29
CA GLY A 56 11.54 7.16 -6.06
C GLY A 56 11.06 6.37 -4.85
N GLN A 57 10.85 7.06 -3.74
CA GLN A 57 10.38 6.45 -2.49
C GLN A 57 9.09 7.14 -2.06
N PRO A 58 7.92 6.55 -2.36
CA PRO A 58 6.66 7.06 -1.86
C PRO A 58 6.58 6.93 -0.34
N LEU A 59 5.84 7.83 0.29
CA LEU A 59 5.57 7.82 1.73
C LEU A 59 4.60 6.71 2.09
N CYS A 60 3.58 6.51 1.25
CA CYS A 60 2.55 5.51 1.45
C CYS A 60 1.98 5.07 0.10
N VAL A 61 1.59 3.81 0.00
CA VAL A 61 0.85 3.25 -1.12
C VAL A 61 -0.35 2.48 -0.60
N GLN A 62 -1.53 2.76 -1.12
CA GLN A 62 -2.77 2.07 -0.79
C GLN A 62 -3.29 1.34 -2.03
N ILE A 63 -3.76 0.12 -1.84
CA ILE A 63 -4.38 -0.71 -2.88
C ILE A 63 -5.84 -0.93 -2.50
N TRP A 64 -6.74 -0.56 -3.40
CA TRP A 64 -8.19 -0.64 -3.21
C TRP A 64 -8.84 -1.50 -4.27
N HIS A 65 -9.94 -2.16 -3.93
CA HIS A 65 -10.81 -2.89 -4.86
C HIS A 65 -12.26 -2.63 -4.49
N GLU A 66 -13.05 -2.16 -5.46
CA GLU A 66 -14.49 -1.85 -5.27
C GLU A 66 -14.77 -0.98 -4.04
N GLY A 67 -13.91 0.02 -3.77
CA GLY A 67 -14.04 0.92 -2.63
C GLY A 67 -13.58 0.34 -1.28
N HIS A 68 -13.02 -0.88 -1.26
CA HIS A 68 -12.46 -1.52 -0.07
C HIS A 68 -10.93 -1.46 -0.08
N LEU A 69 -10.34 -0.99 1.02
CA LEU A 69 -8.88 -1.00 1.19
C LEU A 69 -8.41 -2.45 1.39
N LEU A 70 -7.61 -2.95 0.44
CA LEU A 70 -7.00 -4.27 0.51
C LEU A 70 -5.66 -4.26 1.24
N SER A 71 -4.86 -3.22 1.02
CA SER A 71 -3.52 -3.12 1.61
C SER A 71 -3.07 -1.67 1.70
N GLU A 72 -2.33 -1.36 2.76
CA GLU A 72 -1.60 -0.11 2.93
C GLU A 72 -0.13 -0.44 3.21
N LEU A 73 0.78 0.18 2.48
CA LEU A 73 2.19 -0.17 2.44
C LEU A 73 3.07 1.07 2.54
N GLU A 74 4.20 0.93 3.22
CA GLU A 74 5.32 1.86 3.17
C GLU A 74 6.47 1.17 2.43
N PRO A 75 6.63 1.39 1.10
CA PRO A 75 7.64 0.70 0.31
C PRO A 75 9.05 0.98 0.81
N GLN A 76 9.83 -0.06 1.06
CA GLN A 76 11.22 0.06 1.47
C GLN A 76 12.11 0.10 0.22
N LYS A 77 12.90 1.17 0.07
CA LYS A 77 13.77 1.38 -1.12
C LYS A 77 12.98 1.29 -2.44
N GLY A 78 11.73 1.81 -2.44
CA GLY A 78 10.87 1.78 -3.63
C GLY A 78 10.30 0.41 -3.98
N GLN A 79 10.29 -0.55 -3.05
CA GLN A 79 9.75 -1.89 -3.29
C GLN A 79 8.90 -2.37 -2.12
N ALA A 80 7.84 -3.10 -2.44
CA ALA A 80 7.05 -3.86 -1.48
C ALA A 80 6.54 -5.14 -2.13
N GLN A 81 6.27 -6.16 -1.32
CA GLN A 81 5.67 -7.41 -1.78
C GLN A 81 4.75 -7.96 -0.71
N GLY A 82 3.80 -8.76 -1.11
CA GLY A 82 2.84 -9.35 -0.19
C GLY A 82 1.82 -10.22 -0.92
N THR A 83 0.66 -10.33 -0.30
CA THR A 83 -0.46 -11.11 -0.82
C THR A 83 -1.73 -10.29 -0.66
N LEU A 84 -2.54 -10.23 -1.71
CA LEU A 84 -3.87 -9.61 -1.71
C LEU A 84 -4.94 -10.71 -1.72
N GLU A 85 -5.99 -10.50 -0.94
CA GLU A 85 -7.20 -11.32 -1.04
C GLU A 85 -8.09 -10.74 -2.15
N LEU A 86 -8.08 -11.39 -3.30
CA LEU A 86 -8.82 -10.97 -4.49
C LEU A 86 -9.97 -11.93 -4.78
N PRO A 87 -11.02 -11.49 -5.51
CA PRO A 87 -12.08 -12.39 -5.95
C PRO A 87 -11.51 -13.54 -6.77
N ASN A 88 -12.27 -14.60 -6.94
CA ASN A 88 -11.82 -15.76 -7.69
C ASN A 88 -11.63 -15.39 -9.17
N LEU A 89 -10.37 -15.29 -9.60
CA LEU A 89 -10.02 -14.90 -10.96
C LEU A 89 -10.34 -16.02 -11.95
N ALA A 90 -10.91 -15.67 -13.10
CA ALA A 90 -11.25 -16.58 -14.18
C ALA A 90 -10.67 -16.09 -15.51
N LYS A 91 -10.50 -17.02 -16.45
CA LYS A 91 -10.06 -16.68 -17.81
C LYS A 91 -11.07 -15.73 -18.49
N GLY A 92 -10.57 -14.66 -19.08
CA GLY A 92 -11.38 -13.60 -19.68
C GLY A 92 -11.92 -12.58 -18.68
N MET A 93 -11.59 -12.69 -17.40
CA MET A 93 -11.93 -11.70 -16.38
C MET A 93 -10.99 -10.50 -16.47
N VAL A 94 -11.54 -9.32 -16.25
CA VAL A 94 -10.80 -8.08 -16.04
C VAL A 94 -10.93 -7.70 -14.58
N LEU A 95 -9.79 -7.48 -13.92
CA LEU A 95 -9.71 -6.97 -12.56
C LEU A 95 -9.23 -5.53 -12.60
N GLU A 96 -9.92 -4.65 -11.90
CA GLU A 96 -9.53 -3.26 -11.70
C GLU A 96 -9.17 -3.03 -10.24
N LEU A 97 -7.98 -2.49 -10.01
CA LEU A 97 -7.51 -2.07 -8.69
C LEU A 97 -7.21 -0.58 -8.73
N GLU A 98 -7.72 0.15 -7.76
CA GLU A 98 -7.36 1.55 -7.56
C GLU A 98 -6.12 1.62 -6.67
N LEU A 99 -5.07 2.29 -7.15
CA LEU A 99 -3.86 2.53 -6.39
C LEU A 99 -3.71 4.02 -6.10
N ARG A 100 -3.52 4.32 -4.82
CA ARG A 100 -3.21 5.66 -4.34
C ARG A 100 -1.82 5.66 -3.74
N ALA A 101 -0.99 6.61 -4.14
CA ALA A 101 0.35 6.75 -3.61
C ALA A 101 0.72 8.22 -3.46
N THR A 102 1.52 8.53 -2.44
CA THR A 102 1.96 9.89 -2.15
C THR A 102 3.48 9.92 -2.06
N TRP A 103 4.11 10.85 -2.75
CA TRP A 103 5.55 11.12 -2.67
C TRP A 103 5.82 12.39 -1.87
N PRO A 104 7.02 12.53 -1.28
CA PRO A 104 7.41 13.76 -0.61
C PRO A 104 7.50 14.93 -1.61
N GLU A 105 7.19 16.13 -1.15
CA GLU A 105 7.40 17.34 -1.95
C GLU A 105 8.86 17.47 -2.37
N GLY A 106 9.10 17.84 -3.63
CA GLY A 106 10.45 18.00 -4.17
C GLY A 106 11.15 16.68 -4.53
N ALA A 107 10.43 15.58 -4.63
CA ALA A 107 10.98 14.35 -5.16
C ALA A 107 11.51 14.55 -6.58
N GLU A 108 12.79 14.20 -6.80
CA GLU A 108 13.46 14.40 -8.10
C GLU A 108 13.15 13.24 -9.07
N GLY A 109 13.05 13.58 -10.36
CA GLY A 109 12.85 12.61 -11.44
C GLY A 109 11.38 12.24 -11.65
N ALA A 110 11.17 11.35 -12.62
CA ALA A 110 9.84 10.81 -12.90
C ALA A 110 9.40 9.85 -11.80
N GLN A 111 8.24 10.10 -11.22
CA GLN A 111 7.62 9.25 -10.22
C GLN A 111 6.65 8.28 -10.90
N GLY A 112 6.70 7.03 -10.52
CA GLY A 112 5.82 6.01 -11.10
C GLY A 112 5.68 4.80 -10.20
N LEU A 113 4.63 4.04 -10.44
CA LEU A 113 4.26 2.88 -9.67
C LEU A 113 3.94 1.72 -10.61
N THR A 114 4.62 0.60 -10.43
CA THR A 114 4.35 -0.65 -11.12
C THR A 114 3.79 -1.67 -10.13
N LEU A 115 2.62 -2.19 -10.40
CA LEU A 115 2.04 -3.32 -9.68
C LEU A 115 2.10 -4.56 -10.56
N GLU A 116 2.67 -5.64 -10.04
CA GLU A 116 2.67 -6.97 -10.64
C GLU A 116 1.82 -7.91 -9.77
N LEU A 117 0.90 -8.62 -10.39
CA LEU A 117 0.09 -9.67 -9.77
C LEU A 117 0.49 -11.03 -10.34
N ALA A 118 0.70 -12.02 -9.48
CA ALA A 118 1.10 -13.38 -9.85
C ALA A 118 0.12 -14.44 -9.33
N PRO A 119 -1.12 -14.50 -9.87
CA PRO A 119 -2.09 -15.51 -9.44
C PRO A 119 -1.59 -16.92 -9.77
N PRO A 120 -1.72 -17.91 -8.86
CA PRO A 120 -1.12 -19.24 -9.04
C PRO A 120 -1.57 -20.00 -10.30
N GLN A 121 -2.77 -19.69 -10.83
CA GLN A 121 -3.33 -20.36 -12.00
C GLN A 121 -3.12 -19.62 -13.32
N PHE A 122 -2.54 -18.43 -13.30
CA PHE A 122 -2.34 -17.60 -14.48
C PHE A 122 -0.91 -17.06 -14.55
N SER A 123 -0.50 -16.60 -15.72
CA SER A 123 0.75 -15.86 -15.87
C SER A 123 0.68 -14.55 -15.09
N ALA A 124 1.81 -14.15 -14.52
CA ALA A 124 1.93 -12.83 -13.89
C ALA A 124 1.60 -11.71 -14.90
N ARG A 125 0.96 -10.67 -14.40
CA ARG A 125 0.61 -9.46 -15.14
C ARG A 125 1.09 -8.25 -14.37
N GLN A 126 1.56 -7.25 -15.11
CA GLN A 126 1.97 -5.97 -14.52
C GLN A 126 1.31 -4.81 -15.26
N ASP A 127 1.07 -3.74 -14.51
CA ASP A 127 0.66 -2.46 -15.04
C ASP A 127 1.50 -1.36 -14.39
N THR A 128 1.78 -0.28 -15.12
CA THR A 128 2.63 0.84 -14.66
C THR A 128 1.95 2.15 -14.99
N GLN A 129 1.85 3.00 -13.99
CA GLN A 129 1.35 4.37 -14.12
C GLN A 129 2.41 5.36 -13.67
N TRP A 130 2.45 6.51 -14.32
CA TRP A 130 3.41 7.58 -14.05
C TRP A 130 2.68 8.83 -13.60
N LEU A 131 3.29 9.56 -12.65
CA LEU A 131 2.81 10.88 -12.28
C LEU A 131 3.10 11.89 -13.38
N GLU A 132 2.21 12.87 -13.52
CA GLU A 132 2.50 14.08 -14.27
C GLU A 132 3.64 14.87 -13.57
N PRO A 133 4.49 15.57 -14.33
CA PRO A 133 5.56 16.37 -13.75
C PRO A 133 5.04 17.42 -12.76
N GLY A 134 5.54 17.37 -11.54
CA GLY A 134 5.16 18.31 -10.46
C GLY A 134 4.02 17.83 -9.56
N GLU A 135 3.39 16.70 -9.87
CA GLU A 135 2.45 16.07 -8.97
C GLU A 135 3.17 15.22 -7.91
N THR A 136 2.56 15.10 -6.74
CA THR A 136 3.06 14.30 -5.62
C THR A 136 2.10 13.18 -5.22
N GLU A 137 0.93 13.11 -5.84
CA GLU A 137 -0.09 12.12 -5.56
C GLU A 137 -0.49 11.40 -6.85
N LEU A 138 -0.55 10.07 -6.77
CA LEU A 138 -1.09 9.20 -7.81
C LEU A 138 -2.38 8.61 -7.28
N ASP A 139 -3.44 8.72 -8.10
CA ASP A 139 -4.74 8.07 -7.85
C ASP A 139 -5.24 7.55 -9.21
N ASN A 140 -4.91 6.29 -9.51
CA ASN A 140 -5.17 5.70 -10.81
C ASN A 140 -5.69 4.26 -10.70
N ILE A 141 -6.44 3.85 -11.74
CA ILE A 141 -6.94 2.49 -11.89
C ILE A 141 -5.92 1.66 -12.68
N TYR A 142 -5.55 0.53 -12.11
CA TYR A 142 -4.71 -0.50 -12.71
C TYR A 142 -5.59 -1.64 -13.20
N THR A 143 -5.41 -2.03 -14.47
CA THR A 143 -6.27 -3.01 -15.14
C THR A 143 -5.49 -4.27 -15.48
N PHE A 144 -5.98 -5.42 -15.04
CA PHE A 144 -5.39 -6.74 -15.27
C PHE A 144 -6.39 -7.64 -15.99
N ALA A 145 -5.96 -8.28 -17.08
CA ALA A 145 -6.78 -9.22 -17.85
C ALA A 145 -6.07 -10.59 -17.96
N TRP A 146 -6.80 -11.68 -17.74
CA TRP A 146 -6.32 -13.05 -17.85
C TRP A 146 -7.10 -13.92 -18.83
#